data_337fed66ad841677f6867e9e13442ff3
#
_entry.id   337fed66ad841677f6867e9e13442ff3
#
_cell.length_a   1.000
_cell.length_b   1.000
_cell.length_c   1.000
_cell.angle_alpha   90.00
_cell.angle_beta   90.00
_cell.angle_gamma   90.00
#
_symmetry.space_group_name_H-M   'P 1'
#
loop_
_entity.id
_entity.type
_entity.pdbx_description
1 polymer ?
#
loop_
_entity_poly.entity_id
_entity_poly.type
_entity_poly.pdbx_seq_one_letter_code
_entity_poly.pdbx_strand_id
1 'polypeptide(L)'
;MSPDEKDERAYLDARYNVTDEQLVARINAAPDMGGSLLVELSEFMEKKMTAEKLEAWRRLGDVYLQDAHQAELSMRSRADAAFDACYMYARCVVGEHSELYRHPDESVLTLACAELGWVHSVLRPVRQHLHRRLEPLRDGSQFDVLMALALRLKEAAGALDRTSGSK
;
A
#
# COMPACT_ATOMS: atom_id res chain seq x y z
N MET A 1 2.53 24.65 11.01
CA MET A 1 2.07 23.35 10.55
C MET A 1 1.23 23.52 9.29
N SER A 2 1.64 22.92 8.20
CA SER A 2 0.93 22.99 6.94
C SER A 2 -0.43 22.26 7.02
N PRO A 3 -1.42 22.59 6.17
CA PRO A 3 -2.67 21.82 6.11
C PRO A 3 -2.43 20.32 5.92
N ASP A 4 -1.43 19.97 5.12
CA ASP A 4 -1.08 18.58 4.84
C ASP A 4 -0.57 17.83 6.07
N GLU A 5 0.22 18.49 6.94
CA GLU A 5 0.70 17.90 8.18
C GLU A 5 -0.41 17.67 9.20
N LYS A 6 -1.41 18.56 9.25
CA LYS A 6 -2.59 18.38 10.12
C LYS A 6 -3.41 17.17 9.66
N ASP A 7 -3.63 17.04 8.38
CA ASP A 7 -4.37 15.92 7.81
C ASP A 7 -3.63 14.60 7.99
N GLU A 8 -2.28 14.62 7.92
CA GLU A 8 -1.45 13.46 8.15
C GLU A 8 -1.54 12.96 9.59
N ARG A 9 -1.49 13.87 10.53
CA ARG A 9 -1.66 13.55 11.94
C ARG A 9 -3.05 13.03 12.24
N ALA A 10 -4.09 13.69 11.76
CA ALA A 10 -5.47 13.23 11.93
C ALA A 10 -5.70 11.83 11.36
N TYR A 11 -5.08 11.52 10.23
CA TYR A 11 -5.14 10.19 9.63
C TYR A 11 -4.41 9.14 10.48
N LEU A 12 -3.21 9.45 10.96
CA LEU A 12 -2.44 8.56 11.82
C LEU A 12 -3.15 8.34 13.16
N ASP A 13 -3.69 9.40 13.77
CA ASP A 13 -4.44 9.34 15.01
C ASP A 13 -5.70 8.48 14.87
N ALA A 14 -6.48 8.69 13.81
CA ALA A 14 -7.67 7.91 13.54
C ALA A 14 -7.35 6.43 13.30
N ARG A 15 -6.21 6.16 12.69
CA ARG A 15 -5.81 4.79 12.33
C ARG A 15 -5.21 4.03 13.50
N TYR A 16 -4.45 4.70 14.34
CA TYR A 16 -3.74 4.07 15.46
C TYR A 16 -4.41 4.29 16.81
N ASN A 17 -5.51 5.02 16.87
CA ASN A 17 -6.15 5.42 18.12
C ASN A 17 -5.19 6.08 19.14
N VAL A 18 -4.18 6.76 18.62
CA VAL A 18 -3.18 7.47 19.43
C VAL A 18 -3.24 8.95 19.07
N THR A 19 -3.59 9.79 20.03
CA THR A 19 -3.57 11.24 19.84
C THR A 19 -2.15 11.78 20.00
N ASP A 20 -1.86 12.92 19.34
CA ASP A 20 -0.61 13.66 19.51
C ASP A 20 -0.30 13.94 20.98
N GLU A 21 -1.32 14.31 21.75
CA GLU A 21 -1.19 14.59 23.17
C GLU A 21 -0.75 13.36 23.95
N GLN A 22 -1.29 12.19 23.62
CA GLN A 22 -0.88 10.92 24.24
C GLN A 22 0.54 10.55 23.85
N LEU A 23 0.94 10.78 22.61
CA LEU A 23 2.30 10.54 22.16
C LEU A 23 3.30 11.46 22.85
N VAL A 24 3.02 12.76 22.89
CA VAL A 24 3.84 13.76 23.57
C VAL A 24 3.92 13.50 25.06
N ALA A 25 2.80 13.14 25.70
CA ALA A 25 2.77 12.78 27.11
C ALA A 25 3.65 11.58 27.43
N ARG A 26 3.66 10.55 26.57
CA ARG A 26 4.54 9.39 26.72
C ARG A 26 6.00 9.73 26.55
N ILE A 27 6.36 10.55 25.58
CA ILE A 27 7.72 11.02 25.34
C ILE A 27 8.22 11.84 26.53
N ASN A 28 7.40 12.73 27.08
CA ASN A 28 7.74 13.58 28.22
C ASN A 28 7.82 12.82 29.54
N ALA A 29 7.04 11.75 29.69
CA ALA A 29 7.03 10.94 30.92
C ALA A 29 8.25 10.01 31.07
N ALA A 30 8.99 9.76 29.98
CA ALA A 30 10.12 8.84 30.00
C ALA A 30 11.34 9.35 29.21
N PRO A 31 11.86 10.57 29.53
CA PRO A 31 12.94 11.18 28.75
C PRO A 31 14.24 10.35 28.75
N ASP A 32 14.49 9.60 29.79
CA ASP A 32 15.72 8.78 29.95
C ASP A 32 15.58 7.37 29.34
N MET A 33 14.39 7.03 28.84
CA MET A 33 14.08 5.71 28.27
C MET A 33 13.73 5.76 26.78
N GLY A 34 14.27 6.73 26.03
CA GLY A 34 13.94 6.95 24.63
C GLY A 34 14.10 5.72 23.74
N GLY A 35 15.10 4.87 24.01
CA GLY A 35 15.29 3.60 23.29
C GLY A 35 14.18 2.58 23.59
N SER A 36 13.77 2.44 24.85
CA SER A 36 12.66 1.58 25.27
C SER A 36 11.32 2.04 24.71
N LEU A 37 11.09 3.36 24.69
CA LEU A 37 9.88 3.94 24.13
C LEU A 37 9.78 3.72 22.62
N LEU A 38 10.90 3.84 21.89
CA LEU A 38 10.96 3.53 20.46
C LEU A 38 10.67 2.06 20.18
N VAL A 39 11.16 1.14 21.01
CA VAL A 39 10.84 -0.28 20.91
C VAL A 39 9.36 -0.53 21.19
N GLU A 40 8.79 0.06 22.24
CA GLU A 40 7.35 -0.05 22.55
C GLU A 40 6.47 0.52 21.44
N LEU A 41 6.85 1.65 20.84
CA LEU A 41 6.14 2.23 19.70
C LEU A 41 6.24 1.34 18.47
N SER A 42 7.41 0.76 18.21
CA SER A 42 7.62 -0.20 17.13
C SER A 42 6.76 -1.45 17.33
N GLU A 43 6.77 -2.04 18.51
CA GLU A 43 5.93 -3.20 18.87
C GLU A 43 4.44 -2.86 18.79
N PHE A 44 4.05 -1.66 19.21
CA PHE A 44 2.69 -1.18 19.13
C PHE A 44 2.24 -1.03 17.67
N MET A 45 3.09 -0.49 16.79
CA MET A 45 2.83 -0.38 15.36
C MET A 45 2.74 -1.76 14.70
N GLU A 46 3.63 -2.68 15.04
CA GLU A 46 3.61 -4.07 14.56
C GLU A 46 2.33 -4.81 14.97
N LYS A 47 1.89 -4.66 16.21
CA LYS A 47 0.64 -5.27 16.72
C LYS A 47 -0.61 -4.76 16.01
N LYS A 48 -0.56 -3.58 15.40
CA LYS A 48 -1.67 -3.02 14.63
C LYS A 48 -1.77 -3.57 13.21
N MET A 49 -0.70 -4.12 12.67
CA MET A 49 -0.73 -4.87 11.43
C MET A 49 -1.17 -6.30 11.71
N THR A 50 -2.48 -6.48 11.82
CA THR A 50 -3.06 -7.81 11.99
C THR A 50 -3.18 -8.54 10.67
N ALA A 51 -3.19 -9.86 10.72
CA ALA A 51 -3.49 -10.69 9.56
C ALA A 51 -4.83 -10.30 8.89
N GLU A 52 -5.76 -9.78 9.66
CA GLU A 52 -7.05 -9.27 9.18
C GLU A 52 -6.90 -8.07 8.24
N LYS A 53 -5.98 -7.16 8.51
CA LYS A 53 -5.72 -6.00 7.63
C LYS A 53 -5.10 -6.43 6.31
N LEU A 54 -4.12 -7.30 6.35
CA LEU A 54 -3.50 -7.85 5.15
C LEU A 54 -4.53 -8.58 4.30
N GLU A 55 -5.38 -9.35 4.92
CA GLU A 55 -6.47 -10.05 4.25
C GLU A 55 -7.49 -9.06 3.65
N ALA A 56 -7.85 -7.99 4.38
CA ALA A 56 -8.73 -6.94 3.86
C ALA A 56 -8.13 -6.24 2.63
N TRP A 57 -6.84 -5.92 2.64
CA TRP A 57 -6.16 -5.35 1.49
C TRP A 57 -6.11 -6.30 0.30
N ARG A 58 -5.88 -7.59 0.55
CA ARG A 58 -5.89 -8.60 -0.49
C ARG A 58 -7.27 -8.74 -1.13
N ARG A 59 -8.32 -8.81 -0.32
CA ARG A 59 -9.70 -8.85 -0.82
C ARG A 59 -10.05 -7.63 -1.65
N LEU A 60 -9.63 -6.45 -1.22
CA LEU A 60 -9.83 -5.22 -2.00
C LEU A 60 -9.06 -5.27 -3.33
N GLY A 61 -7.85 -5.78 -3.33
CA GLY A 61 -7.10 -6.05 -4.55
C GLY A 61 -7.85 -7.01 -5.50
N ASP A 62 -8.44 -8.07 -4.96
CA ASP A 62 -9.23 -9.03 -5.74
C ASP A 62 -10.49 -8.38 -6.33
N VAL A 63 -11.16 -7.49 -5.58
CA VAL A 63 -12.31 -6.71 -6.09
C VAL A 63 -11.89 -5.83 -7.26
N TYR A 64 -10.81 -5.07 -7.11
CA TYR A 64 -10.30 -4.23 -8.21
C TYR A 64 -9.86 -5.07 -9.42
N LEU A 65 -9.26 -6.22 -9.18
CA LEU A 65 -8.90 -7.14 -10.27
C LEU A 65 -10.14 -7.65 -11.01
N GLN A 66 -11.21 -7.95 -10.28
CA GLN A 66 -12.50 -8.33 -10.84
C GLN A 66 -13.12 -7.19 -11.66
N ASP A 67 -13.08 -5.95 -11.14
CA ASP A 67 -13.56 -4.77 -11.86
C ASP A 67 -12.78 -4.55 -13.16
N ALA A 68 -11.48 -4.77 -13.14
CA ALA A 68 -10.64 -4.68 -14.34
C ALA A 68 -11.04 -5.68 -15.43
N HIS A 69 -11.66 -6.81 -15.07
CA HIS A 69 -12.15 -7.81 -16.01
C HIS A 69 -13.54 -7.50 -16.59
N GLN A 70 -14.28 -6.53 -16.03
CA GLN A 70 -15.63 -6.23 -16.48
C GLN A 70 -15.62 -5.53 -17.84
N ALA A 71 -16.16 -6.23 -18.84
CA ALA A 71 -16.18 -5.74 -20.22
C ALA A 71 -17.09 -4.51 -20.43
N GLU A 72 -18.06 -4.30 -19.55
CA GLU A 72 -19.00 -3.18 -19.57
C GLU A 72 -18.34 -1.85 -19.18
N LEU A 73 -17.23 -1.91 -18.43
CA LEU A 73 -16.49 -0.72 -18.04
C LEU A 73 -15.65 -0.20 -19.20
N SER A 74 -15.44 1.11 -19.22
CA SER A 74 -14.53 1.73 -20.17
C SER A 74 -13.10 1.18 -19.99
N MET A 75 -12.30 1.20 -21.05
CA MET A 75 -10.90 0.80 -20.97
C MET A 75 -10.13 1.62 -19.91
N ARG A 76 -10.46 2.90 -19.74
CA ARG A 76 -9.90 3.76 -18.70
C ARG A 76 -10.24 3.23 -17.31
N SER A 77 -11.50 2.96 -17.03
CA SER A 77 -11.94 2.46 -15.73
C SER A 77 -11.31 1.10 -15.42
N ARG A 78 -11.17 0.25 -16.41
CA ARG A 78 -10.51 -1.05 -16.28
C ARG A 78 -9.01 -0.90 -15.99
N ALA A 79 -8.33 0.04 -16.64
CA ALA A 79 -6.91 0.32 -16.40
C ALA A 79 -6.70 0.93 -15.00
N ASP A 80 -7.58 1.83 -14.57
CA ASP A 80 -7.55 2.38 -13.21
C ASP A 80 -7.75 1.27 -12.17
N ALA A 81 -8.71 0.37 -12.37
CA ALA A 81 -8.93 -0.78 -11.50
C ALA A 81 -7.72 -1.73 -11.46
N ALA A 82 -7.08 -1.99 -12.60
CA ALA A 82 -5.86 -2.79 -12.65
C ALA A 82 -4.70 -2.14 -11.86
N PHE A 83 -4.56 -0.83 -11.96
CA PHE A 83 -3.59 -0.07 -11.14
C PHE A 83 -3.92 -0.15 -9.65
N ASP A 84 -5.17 0.04 -9.26
CA ASP A 84 -5.62 -0.05 -7.88
C ASP A 84 -5.38 -1.46 -7.30
N ALA A 85 -5.57 -2.50 -8.10
CA ALA A 85 -5.22 -3.86 -7.74
C ALA A 85 -3.70 -4.02 -7.49
N CYS A 86 -2.86 -3.50 -8.39
CA CYS A 86 -1.41 -3.47 -8.18
C CYS A 86 -1.04 -2.81 -6.86
N TYR A 87 -1.64 -1.67 -6.57
CA TYR A 87 -1.39 -0.91 -5.36
C TYR A 87 -1.77 -1.70 -4.09
N MET A 88 -2.95 -2.33 -4.07
CA MET A 88 -3.41 -3.11 -2.92
C MET A 88 -2.54 -4.34 -2.66
N TYR A 89 -2.14 -5.06 -3.70
CA TYR A 89 -1.23 -6.18 -3.53
C TYR A 89 0.19 -5.73 -3.12
N ALA A 90 0.66 -4.61 -3.63
CA ALA A 90 1.92 -4.02 -3.19
C ALA A 90 1.89 -3.64 -1.70
N ARG A 91 0.76 -3.11 -1.21
CA ARG A 91 0.57 -2.88 0.23
C ARG A 91 0.68 -4.16 1.05
N CYS A 92 0.16 -5.27 0.57
CA CYS A 92 0.32 -6.55 1.24
C CYS A 92 1.79 -6.99 1.33
N VAL A 93 2.59 -6.70 0.30
CA VAL A 93 4.03 -7.00 0.29
C VAL A 93 4.79 -6.11 1.26
N VAL A 94 4.53 -4.81 1.25
CA VAL A 94 5.24 -3.82 2.09
C VAL A 94 4.79 -3.90 3.56
N GLY A 95 3.53 -4.24 3.79
CA GLY A 95 2.98 -4.31 5.13
C GLY A 95 2.75 -2.95 5.77
N GLU A 96 3.13 -2.81 7.02
CA GLU A 96 2.88 -1.61 7.84
C GLU A 96 3.45 -0.32 7.26
N HIS A 97 4.61 -0.37 6.61
CA HIS A 97 5.22 0.81 6.00
C HIS A 97 4.35 1.42 4.90
N SER A 98 3.45 0.65 4.30
CA SER A 98 2.51 1.15 3.30
C SER A 98 1.48 2.12 3.89
N GLU A 99 1.25 2.09 5.18
CA GLU A 99 0.31 2.98 5.87
C GLU A 99 0.80 4.42 6.00
N LEU A 100 2.08 4.66 5.80
CA LEU A 100 2.67 5.99 5.75
C LEU A 100 2.32 6.75 4.47
N TYR A 101 1.88 6.05 3.44
CA TYR A 101 1.54 6.62 2.14
C TYR A 101 0.02 6.73 1.98
N ARG A 102 -0.46 7.94 1.69
CA ARG A 102 -1.88 8.26 1.67
C ARG A 102 -2.56 7.98 0.34
N HIS A 103 -1.83 8.25 -0.71
CA HIS A 103 -2.39 8.22 -2.06
C HIS A 103 -1.76 7.11 -2.87
N PRO A 104 -2.55 6.44 -3.71
CA PRO A 104 -2.03 5.50 -4.69
C PRO A 104 -1.07 6.21 -5.65
N ASP A 105 0.20 6.03 -5.43
CA ASP A 105 1.28 6.50 -6.28
C ASP A 105 2.31 5.39 -6.49
N GLU A 106 3.47 5.71 -7.04
CA GLU A 106 4.51 4.70 -7.26
C GLU A 106 5.32 4.34 -6.01
N SER A 107 5.17 5.07 -4.89
CA SER A 107 6.04 4.91 -3.72
C SER A 107 5.90 3.53 -3.08
N VAL A 108 4.68 3.10 -2.79
CA VAL A 108 4.41 1.76 -2.23
C VAL A 108 4.83 0.66 -3.20
N LEU A 109 4.61 0.85 -4.49
CA LEU A 109 5.02 -0.09 -5.53
C LEU A 109 6.55 -0.17 -5.64
N THR A 110 7.25 0.95 -5.47
CA THR A 110 8.71 0.99 -5.42
C THR A 110 9.26 0.22 -4.21
N LEU A 111 8.66 0.40 -3.04
CA LEU A 111 9.00 -0.37 -1.84
C LEU A 111 8.72 -1.86 -2.02
N ALA A 112 7.59 -2.23 -2.59
CA ALA A 112 7.27 -3.62 -2.87
C ALA A 112 8.31 -4.27 -3.82
N CYS A 113 8.74 -3.57 -4.85
CA CYS A 113 9.81 -4.04 -5.73
C CYS A 113 11.13 -4.25 -4.98
N ALA A 114 11.49 -3.33 -4.07
CA ALA A 114 12.69 -3.47 -3.25
C ALA A 114 12.61 -4.71 -2.35
N GLU A 115 11.48 -4.93 -1.67
CA GLU A 115 11.24 -6.10 -0.83
C GLU A 115 11.31 -7.42 -1.61
N LEU A 116 10.82 -7.42 -2.84
CA LEU A 116 10.80 -8.59 -3.70
C LEU A 116 12.10 -8.80 -4.50
N GLY A 117 13.04 -7.87 -4.41
CA GLY A 117 14.27 -7.90 -5.22
C GLY A 117 14.00 -7.72 -6.72
N TRP A 118 12.90 -7.09 -7.10
CA TRP A 118 12.56 -6.83 -8.49
C TRP A 118 13.25 -5.58 -9.01
N VAL A 119 13.61 -5.60 -10.30
CA VAL A 119 14.16 -4.41 -10.96
C VAL A 119 13.10 -3.33 -11.15
N HIS A 120 13.45 -2.06 -10.97
CA HIS A 120 12.50 -0.94 -11.03
C HIS A 120 11.84 -0.75 -12.39
N SER A 121 12.41 -1.29 -13.46
CA SER A 121 11.80 -1.26 -14.80
C SER A 121 10.45 -1.98 -14.86
N VAL A 122 10.17 -2.89 -13.94
CA VAL A 122 8.87 -3.55 -13.77
C VAL A 122 7.75 -2.55 -13.53
N LEU A 123 8.05 -1.39 -12.95
CA LEU A 123 7.07 -0.33 -12.66
C LEU A 123 6.83 0.64 -13.84
N ARG A 124 7.44 0.41 -14.98
CA ARG A 124 7.23 1.27 -16.16
C ARG A 124 5.75 1.42 -16.54
N PRO A 125 4.93 0.35 -16.54
CA PRO A 125 3.49 0.48 -16.82
C PRO A 125 2.75 1.37 -15.82
N VAL A 126 3.13 1.29 -14.54
CA VAL A 126 2.55 2.12 -13.48
C VAL A 126 2.87 3.58 -13.69
N ARG A 127 4.13 3.91 -13.95
CA ARG A 127 4.56 5.28 -14.24
C ARG A 127 3.88 5.85 -15.46
N GLN A 128 3.76 5.06 -16.52
CA GLN A 128 3.04 5.47 -17.73
C GLN A 128 1.56 5.73 -17.43
N HIS A 129 0.92 4.87 -16.64
CA HIS A 129 -0.47 5.05 -16.24
C HIS A 129 -0.67 6.33 -15.44
N LEU A 130 0.13 6.57 -14.41
CA LEU A 130 0.07 7.76 -13.58
C LEU A 130 0.33 9.04 -14.38
N HIS A 131 1.31 9.01 -15.27
CA HIS A 131 1.68 10.15 -16.10
C HIS A 131 0.59 10.50 -17.13
N ARG A 132 -0.08 9.50 -17.68
CA ARG A 132 -1.08 9.64 -18.74
C ARG A 132 -2.53 9.54 -18.25
N ARG A 133 -2.75 9.73 -16.98
CA ARG A 133 -4.05 9.56 -16.34
C ARG A 133 -5.18 10.37 -16.99
N LEU A 134 -4.85 11.53 -17.52
CA LEU A 134 -5.80 12.44 -18.18
C LEU A 134 -5.86 12.26 -19.70
N GLU A 135 -5.03 11.39 -20.28
CA GLU A 135 -5.03 11.11 -21.70
C GLU A 135 -5.97 9.95 -22.05
N PRO A 136 -6.64 9.97 -23.21
CA PRO A 136 -7.39 8.82 -23.69
C PRO A 136 -6.47 7.61 -23.89
N LEU A 137 -6.90 6.44 -23.47
CA LEU A 137 -6.22 5.20 -23.81
C LEU A 137 -6.45 4.88 -25.29
N ARG A 138 -5.35 4.77 -26.04
CA ARG A 138 -5.39 4.55 -27.49
C ARG A 138 -5.57 3.09 -27.86
N ASP A 139 -5.05 2.18 -27.01
CA ASP A 139 -5.14 0.73 -27.19
C ASP A 139 -5.16 0.00 -25.83
N GLY A 140 -5.34 -1.31 -25.88
CA GLY A 140 -5.37 -2.16 -24.70
C GLY A 140 -4.00 -2.57 -24.14
N SER A 141 -2.89 -2.20 -24.79
CA SER A 141 -1.57 -2.70 -24.42
C SER A 141 -1.14 -2.26 -23.01
N GLN A 142 -1.45 -1.03 -22.62
CA GLN A 142 -1.17 -0.54 -21.27
C GLN A 142 -2.01 -1.28 -20.21
N PHE A 143 -3.27 -1.57 -20.52
CA PHE A 143 -4.12 -2.38 -19.65
C PHE A 143 -3.55 -3.77 -19.45
N ASP A 144 -3.13 -4.44 -20.51
CA ASP A 144 -2.59 -5.80 -20.45
C ASP A 144 -1.33 -5.88 -19.59
N VAL A 145 -0.43 -4.90 -19.66
CA VAL A 145 0.78 -4.87 -18.83
C VAL A 145 0.48 -4.54 -17.37
N LEU A 146 -0.51 -3.70 -17.08
CA LEU A 146 -0.97 -3.46 -15.71
C LEU A 146 -1.60 -4.72 -15.10
N MET A 147 -2.42 -5.42 -15.87
CA MET A 147 -3.02 -6.69 -15.46
C MET A 147 -1.95 -7.75 -15.15
N ALA A 148 -0.95 -7.88 -16.02
CA ALA A 148 0.16 -8.80 -15.80
C ALA A 148 0.93 -8.46 -14.52
N LEU A 149 1.17 -7.18 -14.26
CA LEU A 149 1.82 -6.73 -13.02
C LEU A 149 0.96 -7.01 -11.79
N ALA A 150 -0.36 -6.75 -11.86
CA ALA A 150 -1.28 -7.03 -10.77
C ALA A 150 -1.28 -8.52 -10.39
N LEU A 151 -1.30 -9.41 -11.38
CA LEU A 151 -1.25 -10.85 -11.14
C LEU A 151 0.08 -11.30 -10.52
N ARG A 152 1.21 -10.72 -10.94
CA ARG A 152 2.52 -10.99 -10.33
C ARG A 152 2.58 -10.53 -8.87
N LEU A 153 2.05 -9.36 -8.57
CA LEU A 153 2.00 -8.83 -7.20
C LEU A 153 1.04 -9.65 -6.32
N LYS A 154 -0.10 -10.09 -6.86
CA LYS A 154 -1.02 -11.00 -6.18
C LYS A 154 -0.32 -12.30 -5.78
N GLU A 155 0.40 -12.91 -6.69
CA GLU A 155 1.15 -14.14 -6.43
C GLU A 155 2.23 -13.92 -5.37
N ALA A 156 2.99 -12.83 -5.45
CA ALA A 156 4.02 -12.47 -4.48
C ALA A 156 3.43 -12.23 -3.08
N ALA A 157 2.31 -11.51 -2.97
CA ALA A 157 1.60 -11.30 -1.72
C ALA A 157 1.12 -12.62 -1.10
N GLY A 158 0.58 -13.52 -1.90
CA GLY A 158 0.14 -14.85 -1.45
C GLY A 158 1.28 -15.77 -1.01
N ALA A 159 2.47 -15.62 -1.60
CA ALA A 159 3.65 -16.40 -1.21
C ALA A 159 4.18 -15.99 0.17
N LEU A 160 4.16 -14.70 0.49
CA LEU A 160 4.59 -14.18 1.80
C LEU A 160 3.72 -14.70 2.95
N ASP A 161 2.42 -14.84 2.75
CA ASP A 161 1.52 -15.37 3.77
C ASP A 161 1.83 -16.81 4.13
N ARG A 162 2.18 -17.63 3.14
CA ARG A 162 2.52 -19.04 3.36
C ARG A 162 3.79 -19.22 4.18
N THR A 163 4.74 -18.28 4.07
CA THR A 163 5.97 -18.31 4.84
C THR A 163 5.78 -17.84 6.29
N SER A 164 4.82 -16.95 6.52
CA SER A 164 4.51 -16.43 7.86
C SER A 164 3.70 -17.40 8.72
N GLY A 165 2.94 -18.30 8.13
CA GLY A 165 2.12 -19.31 8.81
C GLY A 165 2.86 -20.60 9.21
N SER A 166 4.15 -20.71 8.89
CA SER A 166 4.95 -21.94 9.10
C SER A 166 5.92 -21.88 10.28
N LYS A 167 5.70 -20.93 11.24
CA LYS A 167 6.52 -20.85 12.48
C LYS A 167 5.70 -21.18 13.70
#